data_474236a30725a2b95633a59e0a7bb647
#
_entry.id   474236a30725a2b95633a59e0a7bb647
#
_cell.length_a   1.000
_cell.length_b   1.000
_cell.length_c   1.000
_cell.angle_alpha   90.00
_cell.angle_beta   90.00
_cell.angle_gamma   90.00
#
_symmetry.space_group_name_H-M   'P 1'
#
loop_
_entity.id
_entity.type
_entity.pdbx_description
1 polymer ?
#
loop_
_entity_poly.entity_id
_entity_poly.type
_entity_poly.pdbx_seq_one_letter_code
_entity_poly.pdbx_strand_id
1 'polypeptide(L)'
;MMRKFLLPLFSLAACFPGSAQELTRLSYNNPGLTVDLGVGLWAWPLPMDFDGDGRLDLVVNCPDKPSNGTYFFAATADSAKTAMPVFKAGVRLSQGLQNVTVSYVEGQPRVLSPGTIYPDFLQAGLSHGQKLPLAANVHPNKVRANMWKVVDFNGDGLNDLAIGVGDWTDYGWDNGYDAQGRWTRGPLRGFVYIALNQGTNAQPVYATPYKLQAGERALETFGWPSPNFADFDGDGDLDLLCGEFLDGFTYYENIGTRTQPRYAAGRRLTLPPGAEALALPSAWKATREAASLPGSPRPLTMDLEMITPVAIDWNKDGHFDLIVGDEDGRVAFVENTGNFTSDHTPLFLPPRYFQQEAAELKFGALATPFGFDWDGDGDMDLLSGNTAGYIGWFENLSGPGVAKPKFATPKHLTVNGQALRIMAGENGSIQGPAEAKWGYTTFTVADWDSDGRPDLIVNSILGDVVWYRNGGTRQAPALSPAQPIEVEWTSPQPSLAWGWRKPTGKALLTQWRTTPVAVDWNHDTFV
;
A
#
# COMPACT_ATOMS: atom_id res chain seq x y z
N MET A 1 27.40 -74.72 23.72
CA MET A 1 26.08 -74.12 23.43
C MET A 1 26.30 -72.72 22.90
N MET A 2 26.35 -72.59 21.57
CA MET A 2 26.55 -71.28 20.89
C MET A 2 25.17 -70.71 20.53
N ARG A 3 24.78 -69.58 21.12
CA ARG A 3 23.62 -68.82 20.73
C ARG A 3 23.98 -67.93 19.53
N LYS A 4 23.33 -68.19 18.38
CA LYS A 4 23.41 -67.35 17.19
C LYS A 4 22.54 -66.10 17.42
N PHE A 5 23.12 -64.92 17.37
CA PHE A 5 22.42 -63.65 17.25
C PHE A 5 22.06 -63.41 15.78
N LEU A 6 20.77 -63.33 15.49
CA LEU A 6 20.25 -62.79 14.23
C LEU A 6 20.19 -61.25 14.36
N LEU A 7 20.93 -60.56 13.54
CA LEU A 7 20.74 -59.12 13.33
C LEU A 7 19.59 -58.90 12.33
N PRO A 8 18.67 -57.96 12.58
CA PRO A 8 17.66 -57.60 11.59
C PRO A 8 18.33 -56.74 10.50
N LEU A 9 18.10 -57.12 9.26
CA LEU A 9 18.40 -56.29 8.09
C LEU A 9 17.46 -55.05 8.12
N PHE A 10 18.01 -53.89 8.38
CA PHE A 10 17.36 -52.63 8.06
C PHE A 10 17.40 -52.42 6.55
N SER A 11 16.28 -52.48 5.87
CA SER A 11 16.15 -52.04 4.48
C SER A 11 16.27 -50.52 4.47
N LEU A 12 17.36 -50.00 3.90
CA LEU A 12 17.45 -48.60 3.52
C LEU A 12 16.38 -48.34 2.44
N ALA A 13 15.30 -47.71 2.81
CA ALA A 13 14.41 -47.06 1.85
C ALA A 13 15.21 -45.92 1.21
N ALA A 14 15.59 -46.08 -0.05
CA ALA A 14 16.16 -45.01 -0.85
C ALA A 14 15.08 -43.92 -0.98
N CYS A 15 15.21 -42.85 -0.23
CA CYS A 15 14.51 -41.61 -0.53
C CYS A 15 15.00 -41.12 -1.89
N PHE A 16 14.24 -41.35 -2.94
CA PHE A 16 14.39 -40.62 -4.18
C PHE A 16 14.15 -39.15 -3.84
N PRO A 17 15.03 -38.21 -4.21
CA PRO A 17 14.70 -36.80 -4.14
C PRO A 17 13.54 -36.59 -5.10
N GLY A 18 12.32 -36.49 -4.58
CA GLY A 18 11.21 -35.98 -5.35
C GLY A 18 11.64 -34.62 -5.87
N SER A 19 11.61 -34.43 -7.18
CA SER A 19 11.78 -33.12 -7.78
C SER A 19 10.79 -32.19 -7.06
N ALA A 20 11.31 -31.19 -6.35
CA ALA A 20 10.44 -30.17 -5.76
C ALA A 20 9.56 -29.64 -6.89
N GLN A 21 8.27 -29.87 -6.80
CA GLN A 21 7.34 -29.35 -7.79
C GLN A 21 7.42 -27.83 -7.70
N GLU A 22 7.75 -27.19 -8.82
CA GLU A 22 7.86 -25.74 -8.88
C GLU A 22 6.49 -25.14 -8.54
N LEU A 23 6.45 -24.23 -7.56
CA LEU A 23 5.22 -23.55 -7.20
C LEU A 23 4.80 -22.62 -8.34
N THR A 24 3.58 -22.78 -8.80
CA THR A 24 2.97 -21.90 -9.80
C THR A 24 1.98 -20.96 -9.15
N ARG A 25 1.92 -19.72 -9.64
CA ARG A 25 0.93 -18.76 -9.17
C ARG A 25 -0.46 -19.15 -9.66
N LEU A 26 -1.45 -18.95 -8.79
CA LEU A 26 -2.84 -19.15 -9.18
C LEU A 26 -3.28 -18.04 -10.14
N SER A 27 -4.05 -18.42 -11.15
CA SER A 27 -4.57 -17.52 -12.16
C SER A 27 -6.10 -17.53 -12.15
N TYR A 28 -6.70 -16.41 -12.55
CA TYR A 28 -8.17 -16.31 -12.66
C TYR A 28 -8.77 -17.30 -13.66
N ASN A 29 -8.02 -17.66 -14.71
CA ASN A 29 -8.47 -18.54 -15.79
C ASN A 29 -9.83 -18.13 -16.40
N ASN A 30 -10.23 -16.88 -16.25
CA ASN A 30 -11.52 -16.31 -16.64
C ASN A 30 -11.31 -15.20 -17.69
N PRO A 31 -11.33 -15.55 -19.00
CA PRO A 31 -11.07 -14.58 -20.07
C PRO A 31 -12.10 -13.44 -20.09
N GLY A 32 -11.62 -12.21 -20.28
CA GLY A 32 -12.45 -11.01 -20.31
C GLY A 32 -12.83 -10.45 -18.95
N LEU A 33 -12.40 -11.09 -17.86
CA LEU A 33 -12.54 -10.53 -16.51
C LEU A 33 -11.57 -9.36 -16.34
N THR A 34 -12.03 -8.29 -15.68
CA THR A 34 -11.21 -7.18 -15.21
C THR A 34 -11.16 -7.17 -13.69
N VAL A 35 -10.01 -6.80 -13.14
CA VAL A 35 -9.74 -6.75 -11.70
C VAL A 35 -8.93 -5.50 -11.39
N ASP A 36 -8.81 -5.13 -10.11
CA ASP A 36 -7.95 -4.03 -9.70
C ASP A 36 -6.52 -4.25 -10.19
N LEU A 37 -5.93 -3.20 -10.78
CA LEU A 37 -4.53 -3.19 -11.13
C LEU A 37 -3.69 -3.23 -9.86
N GLY A 38 -2.78 -4.18 -9.78
CA GLY A 38 -1.95 -4.30 -8.60
C GLY A 38 -0.66 -5.07 -8.85
N VAL A 39 0.37 -4.73 -8.08
CA VAL A 39 1.67 -5.42 -8.10
C VAL A 39 1.85 -6.26 -6.84
N GLY A 40 2.27 -5.73 -5.77
CA GLY A 40 2.52 -6.37 -4.49
C GLY A 40 2.91 -5.30 -3.49
N LEU A 41 3.58 -5.66 -2.42
CA LEU A 41 3.93 -4.71 -1.38
C LEU A 41 4.67 -3.51 -1.97
N TRP A 42 4.01 -2.36 -1.92
CA TRP A 42 4.44 -1.06 -2.39
C TRP A 42 4.42 -0.85 -3.91
N ALA A 43 3.39 -0.18 -4.41
CA ALA A 43 3.35 0.33 -5.77
C ALA A 43 4.08 1.67 -5.89
N TRP A 44 5.03 1.75 -6.82
CA TRP A 44 5.71 2.97 -7.23
C TRP A 44 5.40 3.24 -8.70
N PRO A 45 4.35 4.02 -9.01
CA PRO A 45 3.94 4.25 -10.38
C PRO A 45 4.93 5.14 -11.13
N LEU A 46 5.17 4.80 -12.37
CA LEU A 46 6.00 5.50 -13.33
C LEU A 46 5.15 5.67 -14.62
N PRO A 47 4.14 6.57 -14.63
CA PRO A 47 3.29 6.78 -15.79
C PRO A 47 4.09 7.34 -16.97
N MET A 48 3.97 6.72 -18.14
CA MET A 48 4.66 7.14 -19.38
C MET A 48 4.10 6.40 -20.58
N ASP A 49 4.31 6.92 -21.78
CA ASP A 49 4.15 6.17 -23.03
C ASP A 49 5.36 5.24 -23.17
N PHE A 50 5.22 4.00 -22.64
CA PHE A 50 6.35 3.08 -22.54
C PHE A 50 6.62 2.32 -23.84
N ASP A 51 5.58 1.98 -24.60
CA ASP A 51 5.70 1.24 -25.85
C ASP A 51 5.74 2.14 -27.11
N GLY A 52 5.59 3.46 -26.95
CA GLY A 52 5.70 4.45 -28.02
C GLY A 52 4.46 4.54 -28.91
N ASP A 53 3.30 4.12 -28.42
CA ASP A 53 2.05 4.12 -29.18
C ASP A 53 1.23 5.43 -29.05
N GLY A 54 1.72 6.40 -28.25
CA GLY A 54 1.13 7.72 -28.04
C GLY A 54 0.12 7.77 -26.89
N ARG A 55 -0.12 6.64 -26.20
CA ARG A 55 -0.96 6.56 -25.00
C ARG A 55 -0.10 6.52 -23.75
N LEU A 56 -0.62 7.04 -22.65
CA LEU A 56 0.02 6.87 -21.35
C LEU A 56 -0.27 5.46 -20.82
N ASP A 57 0.80 4.74 -20.55
CA ASP A 57 0.83 3.47 -19.89
C ASP A 57 1.16 3.62 -18.41
N LEU A 58 1.07 2.52 -17.67
CA LEU A 58 1.61 2.43 -16.32
C LEU A 58 2.78 1.45 -16.29
N VAL A 59 3.97 1.94 -15.96
CA VAL A 59 5.03 1.10 -15.42
C VAL A 59 4.96 1.23 -13.90
N VAL A 60 4.93 0.11 -13.18
CA VAL A 60 4.84 0.10 -11.72
C VAL A 60 6.00 -0.70 -11.15
N ASN A 61 6.85 -0.02 -10.38
CA ASN A 61 7.92 -0.68 -9.65
C ASN A 61 7.41 -1.16 -8.30
N CYS A 62 7.70 -2.42 -7.96
CA CYS A 62 7.39 -3.03 -6.66
C CYS A 62 8.69 -3.53 -6.03
N PRO A 63 9.19 -2.89 -4.98
CA PRO A 63 10.50 -3.22 -4.42
C PRO A 63 10.52 -4.45 -3.52
N ASP A 64 9.36 -4.95 -3.08
CA ASP A 64 9.29 -5.94 -2.02
C ASP A 64 8.55 -7.23 -2.43
N LYS A 65 8.52 -8.18 -1.52
CA LYS A 65 7.94 -9.52 -1.72
C LYS A 65 6.40 -9.48 -1.61
N PRO A 66 5.73 -10.45 -2.22
CA PRO A 66 6.26 -11.56 -3.03
C PRO A 66 6.51 -11.19 -4.49
N SER A 67 6.09 -10.02 -4.92
CA SER A 67 6.04 -9.62 -6.33
C SER A 67 7.16 -8.66 -6.73
N ASN A 68 8.33 -8.70 -6.03
CA ASN A 68 9.45 -7.84 -6.39
C ASN A 68 9.69 -7.81 -7.91
N GLY A 69 9.53 -6.65 -8.53
CA GLY A 69 9.65 -6.46 -9.96
C GLY A 69 9.23 -5.08 -10.41
N THR A 70 9.62 -4.74 -11.61
CA THR A 70 9.08 -3.61 -12.37
C THR A 70 8.15 -4.19 -13.42
N TYR A 71 6.90 -3.76 -13.44
CA TYR A 71 5.83 -4.31 -14.27
C TYR A 71 5.32 -3.26 -15.24
N PHE A 72 5.13 -3.66 -16.48
CA PHE A 72 4.51 -2.86 -17.54
C PHE A 72 3.06 -3.27 -17.72
N PHE A 73 2.17 -2.29 -17.68
CA PHE A 73 0.74 -2.40 -17.91
C PHE A 73 0.39 -1.53 -19.11
N ALA A 74 0.25 -2.13 -20.28
CA ALA A 74 -0.10 -1.42 -21.51
C ALA A 74 -1.54 -0.92 -21.47
N ALA A 75 -1.76 0.32 -21.86
CA ALA A 75 -3.09 0.89 -22.00
C ALA A 75 -3.84 0.23 -23.18
N THR A 76 -5.12 -0.13 -22.99
CA THR A 76 -5.92 -0.70 -24.09
C THR A 76 -6.33 0.37 -25.12
N ALA A 77 -6.75 -0.03 -26.30
CA ALA A 77 -7.16 0.88 -27.39
C ALA A 77 -8.33 1.81 -27.00
N ASP A 78 -9.16 1.40 -26.04
CA ASP A 78 -10.27 2.23 -25.55
C ASP A 78 -9.82 3.33 -24.56
N SER A 79 -8.56 3.29 -24.10
CA SER A 79 -8.00 4.26 -23.17
C SER A 79 -7.97 5.69 -23.71
N ALA A 80 -7.89 5.87 -25.03
CA ALA A 80 -7.93 7.20 -25.64
C ALA A 80 -9.24 7.98 -25.39
N LYS A 81 -10.26 7.33 -24.82
CA LYS A 81 -11.62 7.90 -24.63
C LYS A 81 -11.98 8.12 -23.16
N THR A 82 -11.12 7.75 -22.24
CA THR A 82 -11.41 7.81 -20.80
C THR A 82 -10.16 8.05 -19.98
N ALA A 83 -10.28 8.84 -18.92
CA ALA A 83 -9.23 9.01 -17.92
C ALA A 83 -9.00 7.74 -17.06
N MET A 84 -9.89 6.74 -17.15
CA MET A 84 -9.80 5.47 -16.43
C MET A 84 -9.73 4.29 -17.42
N PRO A 85 -8.59 4.10 -18.10
CA PRO A 85 -8.42 2.96 -18.99
C PRO A 85 -8.36 1.65 -18.20
N VAL A 86 -8.80 0.57 -18.84
CA VAL A 86 -8.44 -0.78 -18.41
C VAL A 86 -7.10 -1.13 -19.04
N PHE A 87 -6.16 -1.61 -18.24
CA PHE A 87 -4.84 -2.00 -18.72
C PHE A 87 -4.77 -3.48 -19.08
N LYS A 88 -3.81 -3.84 -19.94
CA LYS A 88 -3.44 -5.23 -20.12
C LYS A 88 -2.86 -5.80 -18.83
N ALA A 89 -2.88 -7.13 -18.69
CA ALA A 89 -2.23 -7.80 -17.58
C ALA A 89 -0.74 -7.41 -17.50
N GLY A 90 -0.25 -7.15 -16.29
CA GLY A 90 1.10 -6.68 -16.07
C GLY A 90 2.18 -7.65 -16.56
N VAL A 91 3.12 -7.15 -17.34
CA VAL A 91 4.30 -7.90 -17.82
C VAL A 91 5.52 -7.48 -16.99
N ARG A 92 6.18 -8.45 -16.34
CA ARG A 92 7.36 -8.18 -15.53
C ARG A 92 8.57 -7.86 -16.44
N LEU A 93 9.14 -6.66 -16.27
CA LEU A 93 10.30 -6.18 -17.04
C LEU A 93 11.63 -6.54 -16.38
N SER A 94 11.72 -6.35 -15.07
CA SER A 94 12.96 -6.54 -14.30
C SER A 94 12.67 -6.80 -12.83
N GLN A 95 13.73 -6.95 -12.03
CA GLN A 95 13.63 -6.87 -10.58
C GLN A 95 13.33 -5.42 -10.17
N GLY A 96 12.53 -5.24 -9.11
CA GLY A 96 12.25 -3.93 -8.53
C GLY A 96 13.36 -3.43 -7.63
N LEU A 97 13.47 -2.12 -7.50
CA LEU A 97 14.42 -1.43 -6.63
C LEU A 97 13.68 -0.51 -5.65
N GLN A 98 14.33 -0.18 -4.53
CA GLN A 98 13.78 0.75 -3.54
C GLN A 98 13.81 2.20 -4.06
N ASN A 99 12.76 2.96 -3.72
CA ASN A 99 12.66 4.39 -4.00
C ASN A 99 12.87 4.77 -5.47
N VAL A 100 12.32 3.99 -6.41
CA VAL A 100 12.33 4.34 -7.84
C VAL A 100 11.22 5.36 -8.09
N THR A 101 11.55 6.47 -8.72
CA THR A 101 10.62 7.57 -9.00
C THR A 101 10.75 8.03 -10.45
N VAL A 102 9.75 8.76 -10.94
CA VAL A 102 9.78 9.43 -12.22
C VAL A 102 9.53 10.93 -12.04
N SER A 103 10.15 11.73 -12.87
CA SER A 103 9.86 13.14 -13.13
C SER A 103 9.89 13.41 -14.63
N TYR A 104 9.43 14.58 -15.05
CA TYR A 104 9.36 14.91 -16.47
C TYR A 104 10.16 16.17 -16.76
N VAL A 105 11.02 16.09 -17.77
CA VAL A 105 11.78 17.23 -18.27
C VAL A 105 11.43 17.36 -19.75
N GLU A 106 10.91 18.53 -20.14
CA GLU A 106 10.43 18.77 -21.52
C GLU A 106 9.46 17.68 -22.00
N GLY A 107 8.57 17.21 -21.11
CA GLY A 107 7.60 16.14 -21.37
C GLY A 107 8.20 14.73 -21.45
N GLN A 108 9.51 14.57 -21.27
CA GLN A 108 10.17 13.26 -21.32
C GLN A 108 10.40 12.69 -19.93
N PRO A 109 10.10 11.40 -19.69
CA PRO A 109 10.28 10.78 -18.39
C PRO A 109 11.77 10.68 -18.02
N ARG A 110 12.07 10.97 -16.76
CA ARG A 110 13.37 10.77 -16.13
C ARG A 110 13.17 9.88 -14.91
N VAL A 111 13.68 8.64 -14.99
CA VAL A 111 13.55 7.66 -13.92
C VAL A 111 14.81 7.66 -13.07
N LEU A 112 14.63 7.73 -11.75
CA LEU A 112 15.70 7.77 -10.77
C LEU A 112 15.49 6.75 -9.65
N SER A 113 16.60 6.38 -9.03
CA SER A 113 16.66 5.84 -7.68
C SER A 113 17.73 6.62 -6.89
N PRO A 114 17.86 6.48 -5.57
CA PRO A 114 18.82 7.28 -4.82
C PRO A 114 20.23 7.29 -5.42
N GLY A 115 20.69 8.46 -5.82
CA GLY A 115 22.01 8.68 -6.44
C GLY A 115 22.20 8.09 -7.84
N THR A 116 21.14 7.67 -8.52
CA THR A 116 21.24 7.00 -9.83
C THR A 116 20.12 7.46 -10.74
N ILE A 117 20.43 7.78 -11.99
CA ILE A 117 19.47 8.04 -13.08
C ILE A 117 19.52 6.92 -14.12
N TYR A 118 18.39 6.63 -14.76
CA TYR A 118 18.24 5.59 -15.79
C TYR A 118 17.87 6.23 -17.13
N PRO A 119 18.86 6.77 -17.90
CA PRO A 119 18.59 7.55 -19.10
C PRO A 119 17.91 6.75 -20.21
N ASP A 120 18.22 5.45 -20.29
CA ASP A 120 17.70 4.53 -21.32
C ASP A 120 16.54 3.68 -20.79
N PHE A 121 15.76 4.20 -19.82
CA PHE A 121 14.74 3.41 -19.13
C PHE A 121 13.71 2.77 -20.07
N LEU A 122 13.29 3.47 -21.11
CA LEU A 122 12.32 2.95 -22.10
C LEU A 122 12.84 1.70 -22.85
N GLN A 123 14.16 1.56 -23.03
CA GLN A 123 14.79 0.46 -23.75
C GLN A 123 15.39 -0.60 -22.82
N ALA A 124 15.94 -0.19 -21.71
CA ALA A 124 16.76 -1.01 -20.83
C ALA A 124 16.19 -1.19 -19.40
N GLY A 125 15.09 -0.53 -19.09
CA GLY A 125 14.51 -0.54 -17.74
C GLY A 125 15.54 -0.04 -16.71
N LEU A 126 15.65 -0.77 -15.59
CA LEU A 126 16.58 -0.44 -14.49
C LEU A 126 17.99 -1.04 -14.65
N SER A 127 18.36 -1.60 -15.82
CA SER A 127 19.65 -2.28 -16.00
C SER A 127 20.82 -1.33 -16.25
N HIS A 128 20.59 -0.14 -16.82
CA HIS A 128 21.64 0.81 -17.20
C HIS A 128 21.60 2.09 -16.36
N GLY A 129 21.78 1.93 -15.03
CA GLY A 129 21.82 3.08 -14.12
C GLY A 129 23.16 3.82 -14.18
N GLN A 130 23.11 5.14 -14.28
CA GLN A 130 24.25 6.06 -14.23
C GLN A 130 24.27 6.79 -12.89
N LYS A 131 25.42 6.77 -12.20
CA LYS A 131 25.59 7.47 -10.93
C LYS A 131 25.58 8.97 -11.12
N LEU A 132 24.78 9.65 -10.31
CA LEU A 132 24.81 11.10 -10.20
C LEU A 132 25.98 11.55 -9.32
N PRO A 133 26.61 12.71 -9.57
CA PRO A 133 27.75 13.21 -8.79
C PRO A 133 27.27 13.84 -7.46
N LEU A 134 26.47 13.11 -6.71
CA LEU A 134 25.96 13.48 -5.40
C LEU A 134 25.85 12.22 -4.53
N ALA A 135 26.12 12.35 -3.22
CA ALA A 135 25.94 11.25 -2.29
C ALA A 135 24.48 10.80 -2.25
N ALA A 136 24.24 9.48 -2.30
CA ALA A 136 22.90 8.92 -2.29
C ALA A 136 22.08 9.23 -1.01
N ASN A 137 22.75 9.56 0.08
CA ASN A 137 22.11 10.04 1.31
C ASN A 137 22.57 11.48 1.59
N VAL A 138 21.64 12.42 1.51
CA VAL A 138 21.89 13.84 1.79
C VAL A 138 21.49 14.25 3.21
N HIS A 139 20.85 13.36 3.96
CA HIS A 139 20.39 13.62 5.31
C HIS A 139 21.34 12.97 6.34
N PRO A 140 21.71 13.65 7.44
CA PRO A 140 22.71 13.12 8.37
C PRO A 140 22.22 11.93 9.21
N ASN A 141 20.92 11.81 9.39
CA ASN A 141 20.31 10.80 10.24
C ASN A 141 19.86 9.55 9.46
N LYS A 142 19.29 8.58 10.17
CA LYS A 142 18.71 7.37 9.58
C LYS A 142 17.47 7.72 8.75
N VAL A 143 17.51 7.37 7.46
CA VAL A 143 16.41 7.60 6.52
C VAL A 143 15.75 6.26 6.13
N ARG A 144 14.43 6.31 5.93
CA ARG A 144 13.67 5.21 5.32
C ARG A 144 13.17 5.57 3.94
N ALA A 145 12.63 6.79 3.75
CA ALA A 145 12.29 7.34 2.45
C ALA A 145 13.47 8.13 1.90
N ASN A 146 13.71 7.98 0.59
CA ASN A 146 14.77 8.70 -0.12
C ASN A 146 14.37 8.81 -1.60
N MET A 147 13.53 9.80 -1.92
CA MET A 147 12.86 9.93 -3.21
C MET A 147 13.50 11.04 -4.01
N TRP A 148 14.10 10.72 -5.13
CA TRP A 148 14.86 11.62 -5.98
C TRP A 148 14.07 11.99 -7.23
N LYS A 149 13.96 13.29 -7.52
CA LYS A 149 13.31 13.81 -8.71
C LYS A 149 14.22 14.84 -9.40
N VAL A 150 14.15 14.89 -10.72
CA VAL A 150 14.73 15.97 -11.49
C VAL A 150 13.69 17.09 -11.63
N VAL A 151 14.12 18.32 -11.48
CA VAL A 151 13.29 19.51 -11.65
C VAL A 151 14.19 20.69 -12.06
N ASP A 152 13.72 21.55 -12.95
CA ASP A 152 14.30 22.89 -13.09
C ASP A 152 13.70 23.77 -11.99
N PHE A 153 14.34 23.77 -10.81
CA PHE A 153 13.75 24.34 -9.60
C PHE A 153 13.67 25.86 -9.62
N ASN A 154 14.70 26.52 -10.17
CA ASN A 154 14.84 27.98 -10.17
C ASN A 154 14.62 28.63 -11.53
N GLY A 155 14.18 27.89 -12.55
CA GLY A 155 13.88 28.42 -13.88
C GLY A 155 15.10 28.82 -14.70
N ASP A 156 16.27 28.26 -14.41
CA ASP A 156 17.51 28.57 -15.13
C ASP A 156 17.79 27.63 -16.32
N GLY A 157 16.90 26.64 -16.54
CA GLY A 157 16.99 25.63 -17.60
C GLY A 157 17.91 24.47 -17.26
N LEU A 158 18.44 24.40 -16.03
CA LEU A 158 19.28 23.30 -15.58
C LEU A 158 18.46 22.28 -14.79
N ASN A 159 18.84 21.01 -14.89
CA ASN A 159 18.23 19.91 -14.18
C ASN A 159 18.78 19.84 -12.74
N ASP A 160 18.05 20.42 -11.80
CA ASP A 160 18.30 20.32 -10.37
C ASP A 160 17.75 19.00 -9.82
N LEU A 161 18.06 18.70 -8.56
CA LEU A 161 17.51 17.55 -7.84
C LEU A 161 16.65 18.01 -6.66
N ALA A 162 15.44 17.47 -6.60
CA ALA A 162 14.58 17.49 -5.43
C ALA A 162 14.63 16.12 -4.76
N ILE A 163 14.90 16.09 -3.45
CA ILE A 163 15.14 14.85 -2.71
C ILE A 163 14.25 14.84 -1.47
N GLY A 164 13.23 13.96 -1.48
CA GLY A 164 12.37 13.72 -0.33
C GLY A 164 13.00 12.72 0.62
N VAL A 165 13.11 13.07 1.91
CA VAL A 165 13.79 12.26 2.91
C VAL A 165 12.89 12.06 4.12
N GLY A 166 12.64 10.79 4.49
CA GLY A 166 11.93 10.43 5.72
C GLY A 166 12.90 10.23 6.89
N ASP A 167 12.83 11.10 7.90
CA ASP A 167 13.64 11.03 9.12
C ASP A 167 12.89 10.30 10.23
N TRP A 168 13.41 9.14 10.63
CA TRP A 168 12.85 8.25 11.65
C TRP A 168 13.55 8.36 13.00
N THR A 169 14.44 9.33 13.17
CA THR A 169 15.29 9.43 14.35
C THR A 169 14.48 9.63 15.63
N ASP A 170 13.57 10.60 15.63
CA ASP A 170 12.74 10.92 16.79
C ASP A 170 11.61 9.91 16.99
N TYR A 171 11.03 9.42 15.91
CA TYR A 171 9.94 8.45 15.95
C TYR A 171 10.45 7.06 16.37
N GLY A 172 11.61 6.64 15.85
CA GLY A 172 12.19 5.33 16.12
C GLY A 172 11.36 4.18 15.52
N TRP A 173 11.36 3.05 16.22
CA TRP A 173 10.67 1.83 15.85
C TRP A 173 9.90 1.30 17.07
N ASP A 174 9.74 -0.01 17.20
CA ASP A 174 9.01 -0.71 18.24
C ASP A 174 9.27 -0.21 19.67
N ASN A 175 8.38 -0.57 20.59
CA ASN A 175 8.51 -0.29 22.04
C ASN A 175 8.49 1.20 22.42
N GLY A 176 7.71 2.01 21.70
CA GLY A 176 7.53 3.44 21.98
C GLY A 176 6.38 3.76 22.94
N TYR A 177 5.65 2.77 23.46
CA TYR A 177 4.50 2.99 24.35
C TYR A 177 4.89 2.85 25.81
N ASP A 178 4.29 3.70 26.66
CA ASP A 178 4.40 3.58 28.12
C ASP A 178 3.45 2.51 28.69
N ALA A 179 3.50 2.30 30.00
CA ALA A 179 2.65 1.32 30.69
C ALA A 179 1.13 1.63 30.59
N GLN A 180 0.77 2.84 30.19
CA GLN A 180 -0.61 3.27 29.96
C GLN A 180 -1.03 3.16 28.49
N GLY A 181 -0.15 2.64 27.62
CA GLY A 181 -0.39 2.50 26.18
C GLY A 181 -0.37 3.83 25.41
N ARG A 182 0.35 4.85 25.90
CA ARG A 182 0.52 6.13 25.21
C ARG A 182 1.86 6.15 24.49
N TRP A 183 1.84 6.64 23.26
CA TRP A 183 3.06 6.86 22.49
C TRP A 183 3.94 7.92 23.14
N THR A 184 5.22 7.61 23.36
CA THR A 184 6.16 8.45 24.11
C THR A 184 7.29 9.05 23.28
N ARG A 185 7.36 8.69 21.99
CA ARG A 185 8.41 9.15 21.09
C ARG A 185 7.98 10.39 20.31
N GLY A 186 8.94 10.98 19.58
CA GLY A 186 8.72 12.15 18.75
C GLY A 186 7.93 11.87 17.47
N PRO A 187 7.70 12.91 16.65
CA PRO A 187 6.99 12.80 15.40
C PRO A 187 7.83 12.07 14.32
N LEU A 188 7.14 11.46 13.38
CA LEU A 188 7.74 10.99 12.13
C LEU A 188 7.88 12.19 11.19
N ARG A 189 9.12 12.53 10.79
CA ARG A 189 9.42 13.73 10.02
C ARG A 189 9.77 13.41 8.58
N GLY A 190 9.38 14.28 7.66
CA GLY A 190 9.76 14.24 6.26
C GLY A 190 10.26 15.60 5.80
N PHE A 191 11.38 15.62 5.07
CA PHE A 191 12.00 16.85 4.57
C PHE A 191 12.24 16.78 3.07
N VAL A 192 12.18 17.91 2.38
CA VAL A 192 12.57 18.03 0.99
C VAL A 192 13.87 18.82 0.91
N TYR A 193 14.85 18.27 0.20
CA TYR A 193 16.11 18.91 -0.10
C TYR A 193 16.18 19.30 -1.56
N ILE A 194 16.83 20.43 -1.85
CA ILE A 194 17.15 20.88 -3.20
C ILE A 194 18.67 20.88 -3.37
N ALA A 195 19.14 20.34 -4.49
CA ALA A 195 20.54 20.43 -4.92
C ALA A 195 20.56 21.06 -6.30
N LEU A 196 20.95 22.35 -6.35
CA LEU A 196 21.03 23.10 -7.60
C LEU A 196 22.17 22.62 -8.49
N ASN A 197 21.94 22.49 -9.78
CA ASN A 197 22.94 22.15 -10.76
C ASN A 197 23.71 23.40 -11.17
N GLN A 198 24.99 23.44 -10.91
CA GLN A 198 25.92 24.52 -11.27
C GLN A 198 26.76 24.21 -12.53
N GLY A 199 26.54 23.03 -13.12
CA GLY A 199 27.21 22.57 -14.32
C GLY A 199 26.36 22.72 -15.58
N THR A 200 26.16 21.62 -16.29
CA THR A 200 25.24 21.52 -17.45
C THR A 200 24.34 20.30 -17.28
N ASN A 201 23.27 20.20 -18.08
CA ASN A 201 22.40 19.01 -18.06
C ASN A 201 23.13 17.73 -18.49
N ALA A 202 24.17 17.83 -19.32
CA ALA A 202 25.00 16.70 -19.75
C ALA A 202 26.12 16.34 -18.74
N GLN A 203 26.60 17.32 -17.99
CA GLN A 203 27.66 17.19 -16.99
C GLN A 203 27.26 17.96 -15.73
N PRO A 204 26.33 17.40 -14.92
CA PRO A 204 25.83 18.10 -13.76
C PRO A 204 26.89 18.21 -12.65
N VAL A 205 26.92 19.34 -11.99
CA VAL A 205 27.71 19.64 -10.79
C VAL A 205 26.75 20.18 -9.74
N TYR A 206 26.37 19.35 -8.80
CA TYR A 206 25.38 19.75 -7.80
C TYR A 206 26.01 20.53 -6.66
N ALA A 207 25.38 21.65 -6.29
CA ALA A 207 25.68 22.37 -5.05
C ALA A 207 25.35 21.49 -3.82
N THR A 208 25.87 21.89 -2.66
CA THR A 208 25.50 21.24 -1.40
C THR A 208 23.99 21.30 -1.19
N PRO A 209 23.31 20.15 -1.00
CA PRO A 209 21.88 20.12 -0.79
C PRO A 209 21.47 20.92 0.46
N TYR A 210 20.38 21.68 0.34
CA TYR A 210 19.79 22.40 1.45
C TYR A 210 18.33 22.01 1.66
N LYS A 211 17.86 22.06 2.91
CA LYS A 211 16.44 21.83 3.23
C LYS A 211 15.59 22.96 2.67
N LEU A 212 14.55 22.60 1.92
CA LEU A 212 13.56 23.57 1.46
C LEU A 212 12.83 24.15 2.67
N GLN A 213 12.43 25.41 2.59
CA GLN A 213 11.74 26.14 3.66
C GLN A 213 10.33 26.52 3.24
N ALA A 214 9.42 26.51 4.21
CA ALA A 214 8.09 27.09 4.14
C ALA A 214 8.03 28.24 5.18
N GLY A 215 8.07 29.46 4.68
CA GLY A 215 8.33 30.63 5.53
C GLY A 215 9.72 30.59 6.16
N GLU A 216 9.80 30.74 7.49
CA GLU A 216 11.07 30.74 8.25
C GLU A 216 11.49 29.37 8.78
N ARG A 217 10.74 28.31 8.48
CA ARG A 217 10.99 26.96 8.98
C ARG A 217 11.29 25.99 7.85
N ALA A 218 12.02 24.92 8.16
CA ALA A 218 12.15 23.82 7.23
C ALA A 218 10.77 23.31 6.85
N LEU A 219 10.54 23.10 5.55
CA LEU A 219 9.34 22.43 5.05
C LEU A 219 9.33 21.01 5.58
N GLU A 220 8.25 20.65 6.24
CA GLU A 220 8.11 19.36 6.92
C GLU A 220 6.78 18.71 6.59
N THR A 221 6.83 17.47 6.13
CA THR A 221 5.67 16.59 5.93
C THR A 221 5.68 15.46 6.95
N PHE A 222 4.62 14.66 6.99
CA PHE A 222 4.59 13.49 7.84
C PHE A 222 5.33 12.32 7.18
N GLY A 223 6.61 12.19 7.48
CA GLY A 223 7.46 11.00 7.33
C GLY A 223 7.81 10.46 5.94
N TRP A 224 7.04 10.73 4.91
CA TRP A 224 7.20 10.13 3.57
C TRP A 224 7.04 11.17 2.45
N PRO A 225 7.93 12.18 2.39
CA PRO A 225 7.78 13.24 1.41
C PRO A 225 8.08 12.72 0.00
N SER A 226 7.03 12.43 -0.78
CA SER A 226 7.14 12.18 -2.21
C SER A 226 6.94 13.51 -2.95
N PRO A 227 8.00 14.27 -3.23
CA PRO A 227 7.87 15.62 -3.76
C PRO A 227 7.44 15.60 -5.23
N ASN A 228 6.48 16.47 -5.58
CA ASN A 228 6.06 16.73 -6.95
C ASN A 228 6.00 18.24 -7.16
N PHE A 229 6.81 18.74 -8.08
CA PHE A 229 6.84 20.14 -8.47
C PHE A 229 6.07 20.30 -9.77
N ALA A 230 5.02 21.10 -9.75
CA ALA A 230 4.21 21.45 -10.91
C ALA A 230 3.46 22.76 -10.64
N ASP A 231 3.02 23.41 -11.67
CA ASP A 231 2.11 24.55 -11.62
C ASP A 231 0.70 24.00 -11.35
N PHE A 232 0.34 23.84 -10.06
CA PHE A 232 -0.94 23.26 -9.67
C PHE A 232 -2.07 24.29 -9.64
N ASP A 233 -1.76 25.58 -9.54
CA ASP A 233 -2.75 26.65 -9.47
C ASP A 233 -2.84 27.52 -10.73
N GLY A 234 -1.97 27.27 -11.72
CA GLY A 234 -2.01 27.90 -13.04
C GLY A 234 -1.42 29.30 -13.10
N ASP A 235 -0.60 29.70 -12.12
CA ASP A 235 0.02 31.02 -12.07
C ASP A 235 1.36 31.13 -12.80
N GLY A 236 1.91 30.01 -13.26
CA GLY A 236 3.12 29.88 -14.09
C GLY A 236 4.39 29.62 -13.30
N ASP A 237 4.31 29.41 -11.99
CA ASP A 237 5.45 29.00 -11.19
C ASP A 237 5.30 27.54 -10.66
N LEU A 238 6.25 27.03 -9.92
CA LEU A 238 6.21 25.66 -9.45
C LEU A 238 5.84 25.58 -7.99
N ASP A 239 4.65 25.08 -7.73
CA ASP A 239 4.22 24.63 -6.41
C ASP A 239 4.86 23.31 -6.04
N LEU A 240 4.69 22.90 -4.79
CA LEU A 240 5.10 21.61 -4.30
C LEU A 240 3.91 20.85 -3.68
N LEU A 241 3.67 19.65 -4.17
CA LEU A 241 2.75 18.69 -3.57
C LEU A 241 3.53 17.47 -3.09
N CYS A 242 3.38 17.14 -1.81
CA CYS A 242 3.99 15.97 -1.19
C CYS A 242 2.93 14.93 -0.80
N GLY A 243 3.21 13.65 -1.10
CA GLY A 243 2.57 12.55 -0.37
C GLY A 243 3.12 12.47 1.04
N GLU A 244 2.37 11.86 1.94
CA GLU A 244 2.76 11.62 3.33
C GLU A 244 2.92 10.13 3.63
N PHE A 245 3.51 9.80 4.77
CA PHE A 245 3.58 8.41 5.24
C PHE A 245 2.19 7.83 5.48
N LEU A 246 1.28 8.64 5.96
CA LEU A 246 -0.13 8.26 6.05
C LEU A 246 -0.77 8.25 4.65
N ASP A 247 -2.01 8.61 4.57
CA ASP A 247 -2.89 8.49 3.42
C ASP A 247 -3.21 9.83 2.73
N GLY A 248 -2.57 10.91 3.15
CA GLY A 248 -2.90 12.26 2.74
C GLY A 248 -1.82 12.96 1.94
N PHE A 249 -2.17 14.16 1.50
CA PHE A 249 -1.31 15.00 0.66
C PHE A 249 -1.17 16.38 1.30
N THR A 250 0.04 16.94 1.27
CA THR A 250 0.31 18.31 1.69
C THR A 250 0.77 19.14 0.50
N TYR A 251 0.07 20.24 0.28
CA TYR A 251 0.33 21.24 -0.76
C TYR A 251 1.03 22.44 -0.16
N TYR A 252 2.05 22.94 -0.86
CA TYR A 252 2.80 24.13 -0.54
C TYR A 252 2.80 25.06 -1.74
N GLU A 253 2.02 26.13 -1.68
CA GLU A 253 1.94 27.16 -2.70
C GLU A 253 3.27 27.90 -2.81
N ASN A 254 3.76 28.12 -4.01
CA ASN A 254 4.87 29.02 -4.27
C ASN A 254 4.35 30.46 -4.29
N ILE A 255 4.58 31.21 -3.26
CA ILE A 255 4.22 32.64 -3.14
C ILE A 255 5.35 33.56 -3.58
N GLY A 256 6.32 33.02 -4.26
CA GLY A 256 7.48 33.73 -4.82
C GLY A 256 7.33 34.03 -6.31
N THR A 257 8.24 33.51 -7.08
CA THR A 257 8.21 33.54 -8.54
C THR A 257 8.90 32.29 -9.08
N ARG A 258 8.71 31.99 -10.36
CA ARG A 258 9.35 30.85 -11.05
C ARG A 258 10.87 30.79 -10.86
N THR A 259 11.55 31.97 -10.76
CA THR A 259 13.02 32.07 -10.62
C THR A 259 13.48 32.31 -9.18
N GLN A 260 12.59 32.67 -8.28
CA GLN A 260 12.85 32.88 -6.85
C GLN A 260 11.74 32.26 -6.02
N PRO A 261 11.63 30.92 -6.00
CA PRO A 261 10.54 30.24 -5.32
C PRO A 261 10.58 30.46 -3.81
N ARG A 262 9.42 30.70 -3.22
CA ARG A 262 9.18 30.83 -1.78
C ARG A 262 7.89 30.13 -1.43
N TYR A 263 7.93 29.16 -0.56
CA TYR A 263 6.77 28.36 -0.24
C TYR A 263 6.03 28.87 1.00
N ALA A 264 4.70 28.92 0.88
CA ALA A 264 3.79 29.13 2.01
C ALA A 264 3.80 27.92 2.95
N ALA A 265 3.19 28.07 4.13
CA ALA A 265 2.96 26.94 5.03
C ALA A 265 2.11 25.86 4.36
N GLY A 266 2.47 24.60 4.60
CA GLY A 266 1.77 23.46 4.02
C GLY A 266 0.29 23.38 4.41
N ARG A 267 -0.58 23.05 3.44
CA ARG A 267 -2.02 22.84 3.60
C ARG A 267 -2.37 21.42 3.17
N ARG A 268 -3.18 20.73 3.95
CA ARG A 268 -3.69 19.41 3.54
C ARG A 268 -4.74 19.57 2.45
N LEU A 269 -4.64 18.74 1.41
CA LEU A 269 -5.68 18.69 0.39
C LEU A 269 -6.99 18.18 0.98
N THR A 270 -8.08 18.75 0.48
CA THR A 270 -9.45 18.42 0.88
C THR A 270 -10.30 18.06 -0.31
N LEU A 271 -11.37 17.31 -0.05
CA LEU A 271 -12.35 16.98 -1.07
C LEU A 271 -13.23 18.19 -1.42
N PRO A 272 -13.67 18.31 -2.69
CA PRO A 272 -14.69 19.28 -3.07
C PRO A 272 -15.97 19.13 -2.24
N PRO A 273 -16.72 20.23 -2.03
CA PRO A 273 -18.01 20.16 -1.36
C PRO A 273 -18.95 19.16 -2.05
N GLY A 274 -19.54 18.25 -1.27
CA GLY A 274 -20.46 17.22 -1.77
C GLY A 274 -19.82 15.96 -2.36
N ALA A 275 -18.49 15.92 -2.56
CA ALA A 275 -17.81 14.69 -2.96
C ALA A 275 -17.90 13.62 -1.85
N GLU A 276 -18.10 12.36 -2.23
CA GLU A 276 -18.07 11.25 -1.29
C GLU A 276 -16.61 10.82 -1.04
N ALA A 277 -16.19 10.77 0.24
CA ALA A 277 -14.92 10.18 0.61
C ALA A 277 -14.94 8.66 0.44
N LEU A 278 -13.78 8.04 0.31
CA LEU A 278 -13.65 6.58 0.39
C LEU A 278 -14.34 6.07 1.67
N ALA A 279 -15.06 4.95 1.54
CA ALA A 279 -15.80 4.37 2.66
C ALA A 279 -14.83 3.91 3.76
N LEU A 280 -14.92 4.52 4.93
CA LEU A 280 -14.20 4.09 6.13
C LEU A 280 -15.12 3.23 7.01
N PRO A 281 -14.60 2.26 7.76
CA PRO A 281 -15.36 1.54 8.76
C PRO A 281 -16.06 2.48 9.74
N SER A 282 -17.30 2.15 10.13
CA SER A 282 -18.19 3.02 10.91
C SER A 282 -17.58 3.52 12.23
N ALA A 283 -16.80 2.68 12.91
CA ALA A 283 -16.14 3.06 14.16
C ALA A 283 -15.09 4.17 13.96
N TRP A 284 -14.33 4.10 12.88
CA TRP A 284 -13.28 5.09 12.55
C TRP A 284 -13.85 6.38 11.97
N LYS A 285 -14.94 6.23 11.19
CA LYS A 285 -15.72 7.37 10.69
C LYS A 285 -16.27 8.21 11.84
N ALA A 286 -16.83 7.56 12.87
CA ALA A 286 -17.39 8.24 14.04
C ALA A 286 -16.32 9.03 14.81
N THR A 287 -15.11 8.50 14.96
CA THR A 287 -14.01 9.18 15.69
C THR A 287 -13.50 10.40 14.92
N ARG A 288 -13.28 10.27 13.60
CA ARG A 288 -12.83 11.39 12.76
C ARG A 288 -13.92 12.45 12.55
N GLU A 289 -15.17 12.07 12.40
CA GLU A 289 -16.30 13.01 12.30
C GLU A 289 -16.55 13.74 13.63
N ALA A 290 -16.36 13.06 14.77
CA ALA A 290 -16.43 13.71 16.09
C ALA A 290 -15.28 14.70 16.36
N ALA A 291 -14.11 14.49 15.74
CA ALA A 291 -12.98 15.41 15.81
C ALA A 291 -13.09 16.58 14.82
N SER A 292 -14.01 16.52 13.86
CA SER A 292 -14.24 17.57 12.86
C SER A 292 -15.44 18.42 13.25
N LEU A 293 -15.27 19.75 13.21
CA LEU A 293 -16.39 20.65 13.36
C LEU A 293 -17.40 20.43 12.21
N PRO A 294 -18.71 20.48 12.46
CA PRO A 294 -19.72 20.41 11.39
C PRO A 294 -19.44 21.46 10.30
N GLY A 295 -19.31 21.00 9.06
CA GLY A 295 -19.00 21.87 7.92
C GLY A 295 -17.49 22.05 7.63
N SER A 296 -16.59 21.44 8.39
CA SER A 296 -15.17 21.42 8.04
C SER A 296 -14.92 20.66 6.73
N PRO A 297 -14.00 21.13 5.86
CA PRO A 297 -13.61 20.40 4.68
C PRO A 297 -13.10 19.00 5.03
N ARG A 298 -13.53 17.99 4.27
CA ARG A 298 -13.06 16.61 4.48
C ARG A 298 -11.71 16.41 3.82
N PRO A 299 -10.71 15.82 4.51
CA PRO A 299 -9.41 15.54 3.91
C PRO A 299 -9.52 14.61 2.70
N LEU A 300 -8.75 14.89 1.66
CA LEU A 300 -8.49 13.96 0.57
C LEU A 300 -7.53 12.88 1.09
N THR A 301 -7.93 11.62 1.03
CA THR A 301 -7.14 10.50 1.54
C THR A 301 -7.20 9.30 0.61
N MET A 302 -6.11 8.53 0.58
CA MET A 302 -6.06 7.20 -0.02
C MET A 302 -6.67 6.16 0.94
N ASP A 303 -6.97 4.99 0.41
CA ASP A 303 -7.49 3.87 1.22
C ASP A 303 -6.43 3.33 2.19
N LEU A 304 -5.17 3.27 1.76
CA LEU A 304 -4.05 2.79 2.57
C LEU A 304 -2.90 3.82 2.58
N GLU A 305 -1.93 3.56 3.40
CA GLU A 305 -0.80 4.44 3.75
C GLU A 305 0.41 4.26 2.80
N MET A 306 1.50 4.99 3.06
CA MET A 306 2.78 4.97 2.33
C MET A 306 2.61 5.29 0.85
N ILE A 307 1.89 6.36 0.59
CA ILE A 307 1.50 6.77 -0.76
C ILE A 307 2.68 7.34 -1.57
N THR A 308 2.66 7.06 -2.87
CA THR A 308 3.73 7.46 -3.82
C THR A 308 3.13 8.22 -5.00
N PRO A 309 2.73 9.49 -4.82
CA PRO A 309 2.15 10.29 -5.89
C PRO A 309 3.18 10.68 -6.97
N VAL A 310 2.71 10.73 -8.21
CA VAL A 310 3.40 11.31 -9.37
C VAL A 310 2.46 12.30 -10.03
N ALA A 311 2.88 13.57 -10.11
CA ALA A 311 2.14 14.61 -10.81
C ALA A 311 2.33 14.50 -12.33
N ILE A 312 1.23 14.48 -13.06
CA ILE A 312 1.17 14.43 -14.52
C ILE A 312 -0.22 14.89 -14.98
N ASP A 313 -0.32 15.62 -16.08
CA ASP A 313 -1.59 15.87 -16.76
C ASP A 313 -2.02 14.55 -17.45
N TRP A 314 -2.73 13.69 -16.69
CA TRP A 314 -3.08 12.33 -17.12
C TRP A 314 -4.21 12.31 -18.14
N ASN A 315 -5.22 13.13 -17.92
CA ASN A 315 -6.41 13.20 -18.77
C ASN A 315 -6.29 14.22 -19.92
N LYS A 316 -5.16 14.98 -19.97
CA LYS A 316 -4.83 15.99 -20.96
C LYS A 316 -5.83 17.16 -20.97
N ASP A 317 -6.28 17.59 -19.79
CA ASP A 317 -7.17 18.74 -19.62
C ASP A 317 -6.42 20.06 -19.27
N GLY A 318 -5.11 19.98 -19.13
CA GLY A 318 -4.24 21.11 -18.80
C GLY A 318 -3.99 21.30 -17.31
N HIS A 319 -4.52 20.43 -16.44
CA HIS A 319 -4.27 20.45 -15.00
C HIS A 319 -3.41 19.26 -14.59
N PHE A 320 -2.51 19.46 -13.63
CA PHE A 320 -1.70 18.36 -13.11
C PHE A 320 -2.51 17.50 -12.16
N ASP A 321 -2.75 16.28 -12.57
CA ASP A 321 -3.34 15.19 -11.79
C ASP A 321 -2.28 14.47 -10.95
N LEU A 322 -2.72 13.46 -10.15
CA LEU A 322 -1.84 12.56 -9.44
C LEU A 322 -2.12 11.09 -9.81
N ILE A 323 -1.08 10.36 -10.16
CA ILE A 323 -1.08 8.89 -10.22
C ILE A 323 -0.42 8.39 -8.96
N VAL A 324 -1.16 7.66 -8.12
CA VAL A 324 -0.76 7.36 -6.74
C VAL A 324 -0.72 5.87 -6.49
N GLY A 325 0.44 5.34 -6.11
CA GLY A 325 0.57 4.00 -5.59
C GLY A 325 0.37 3.95 -4.08
N ASP A 326 -0.09 2.83 -3.56
CA ASP A 326 -0.23 2.55 -2.12
C ASP A 326 0.57 1.30 -1.70
N GLU A 327 0.58 1.00 -0.40
CA GLU A 327 1.31 -0.14 0.13
C GLU A 327 0.67 -1.48 -0.25
N ASP A 328 -0.63 -1.55 -0.49
CA ASP A 328 -1.30 -2.78 -0.99
C ASP A 328 -0.95 -3.10 -2.45
N GLY A 329 -0.16 -2.23 -3.07
CA GLY A 329 0.32 -2.42 -4.42
C GLY A 329 -0.67 -1.99 -5.50
N ARG A 330 -1.73 -1.27 -5.14
CA ARG A 330 -2.71 -0.72 -6.06
C ARG A 330 -2.26 0.65 -6.56
N VAL A 331 -2.80 1.06 -7.70
CA VAL A 331 -2.53 2.38 -8.30
C VAL A 331 -3.85 3.09 -8.56
N ALA A 332 -3.94 4.34 -8.12
CA ALA A 332 -5.13 5.17 -8.28
C ALA A 332 -4.85 6.43 -9.10
N PHE A 333 -5.88 6.92 -9.74
CA PHE A 333 -5.98 8.23 -10.36
C PHE A 333 -6.69 9.18 -9.40
N VAL A 334 -6.07 10.33 -9.14
CA VAL A 334 -6.59 11.43 -8.31
C VAL A 334 -6.63 12.67 -9.18
N GLU A 335 -7.82 12.97 -9.71
CA GLU A 335 -8.06 13.99 -10.73
C GLU A 335 -8.08 15.39 -10.11
N ASN A 336 -7.31 16.31 -10.68
CA ASN A 336 -7.39 17.73 -10.36
C ASN A 336 -8.61 18.34 -11.08
N THR A 337 -9.47 19.02 -10.35
CA THR A 337 -10.70 19.59 -10.90
C THR A 337 -10.50 20.93 -11.63
N GLY A 338 -9.28 21.49 -11.59
CA GLY A 338 -9.02 22.86 -12.02
C GLY A 338 -9.69 23.93 -11.17
N ASN A 339 -10.30 23.56 -10.05
CA ASN A 339 -10.93 24.48 -9.10
C ASN A 339 -10.10 24.59 -7.82
N PHE A 340 -10.34 25.67 -7.07
CA PHE A 340 -9.59 26.02 -5.88
C PHE A 340 -10.51 26.32 -4.70
N THR A 341 -10.00 26.16 -3.52
CA THR A 341 -10.60 26.72 -2.28
C THR A 341 -10.41 28.24 -2.24
N SER A 342 -11.03 28.90 -1.26
CA SER A 342 -10.88 30.36 -1.06
C SER A 342 -9.46 30.80 -0.70
N ASP A 343 -8.60 29.88 -0.27
CA ASP A 343 -7.17 30.11 0.03
C ASP A 343 -6.23 29.54 -1.05
N HIS A 344 -6.73 29.43 -2.30
CA HIS A 344 -5.98 28.95 -3.47
C HIS A 344 -5.38 27.53 -3.37
N THR A 345 -5.98 26.66 -2.51
CA THR A 345 -5.60 25.25 -2.49
C THR A 345 -6.32 24.49 -3.61
N PRO A 346 -5.63 23.75 -4.48
CA PRO A 346 -6.26 23.01 -5.57
C PRO A 346 -7.16 21.89 -5.02
N LEU A 347 -8.29 21.68 -5.71
CA LEU A 347 -9.30 20.68 -5.35
C LEU A 347 -9.18 19.43 -6.24
N PHE A 348 -9.04 18.28 -5.62
CA PHE A 348 -8.94 16.99 -6.30
C PHE A 348 -10.15 16.11 -5.99
N LEU A 349 -10.56 15.29 -6.97
CA LEU A 349 -11.57 14.26 -6.79
C LEU A 349 -11.06 13.11 -5.93
N PRO A 350 -11.95 12.32 -5.31
CA PRO A 350 -11.58 11.10 -4.60
C PRO A 350 -10.78 10.13 -5.48
N PRO A 351 -9.84 9.36 -4.91
CA PRO A 351 -9.06 8.38 -5.65
C PRO A 351 -9.95 7.35 -6.36
N ARG A 352 -9.62 7.04 -7.61
CA ARG A 352 -10.21 5.96 -8.41
C ARG A 352 -9.13 4.97 -8.77
N TYR A 353 -9.27 3.71 -8.33
CA TYR A 353 -8.27 2.68 -8.61
C TYR A 353 -8.37 2.17 -10.04
N PHE A 354 -7.24 2.05 -10.71
CA PHE A 354 -7.16 1.50 -12.05
C PHE A 354 -7.47 0.00 -12.07
N GLN A 355 -7.91 -0.48 -13.24
CA GLN A 355 -8.19 -1.88 -13.48
C GLN A 355 -7.32 -2.44 -14.60
N GLN A 356 -7.11 -3.77 -14.57
CA GLN A 356 -6.40 -4.52 -15.57
C GLN A 356 -7.17 -5.77 -16.02
N GLU A 357 -6.82 -6.33 -17.17
CA GLU A 357 -7.23 -7.67 -17.53
C GLU A 357 -6.74 -8.67 -16.47
N ALA A 358 -7.62 -9.55 -16.03
CA ALA A 358 -7.32 -10.52 -14.99
C ALA A 358 -6.26 -11.54 -15.45
N ALA A 359 -5.26 -11.77 -14.60
CA ALA A 359 -4.21 -12.77 -14.82
C ALA A 359 -4.00 -13.61 -13.56
N GLU A 360 -3.00 -13.30 -12.75
CA GLU A 360 -2.74 -13.96 -11.46
C GLU A 360 -3.68 -13.42 -10.37
N LEU A 361 -4.09 -14.29 -9.44
CA LEU A 361 -4.87 -13.87 -8.27
C LEU A 361 -4.02 -12.98 -7.37
N LYS A 362 -4.59 -11.84 -6.98
CA LYS A 362 -3.99 -10.88 -6.04
C LYS A 362 -5.05 -10.33 -5.10
N PHE A 363 -4.71 -10.16 -3.85
CA PHE A 363 -5.56 -9.51 -2.87
C PHE A 363 -4.72 -8.59 -1.96
N GLY A 364 -4.31 -7.47 -2.51
CA GLY A 364 -3.41 -6.54 -1.85
C GLY A 364 -2.03 -7.14 -1.54
N ALA A 365 -1.38 -6.62 -0.50
CA ALA A 365 -0.09 -7.10 -0.03
C ALA A 365 -0.22 -7.99 1.21
N LEU A 366 0.81 -8.79 1.48
CA LEU A 366 0.87 -9.74 2.60
C LEU A 366 -0.39 -10.61 2.71
N ALA A 367 -0.85 -11.09 1.56
CA ALA A 367 -2.02 -11.95 1.45
C ALA A 367 -1.88 -13.23 2.28
N THR A 368 -2.96 -13.63 2.96
CA THR A 368 -3.05 -14.83 3.80
C THR A 368 -4.12 -15.77 3.25
N PRO A 369 -3.82 -16.50 2.15
CA PRO A 369 -4.82 -17.32 1.47
C PRO A 369 -5.23 -18.54 2.28
N PHE A 370 -6.51 -18.88 2.21
CA PHE A 370 -7.12 -20.05 2.83
C PHE A 370 -8.13 -20.68 1.86
N GLY A 371 -7.96 -21.95 1.53
CA GLY A 371 -8.87 -22.68 0.65
C GLY A 371 -10.04 -23.27 1.46
N PHE A 372 -11.26 -22.95 1.06
CA PHE A 372 -12.48 -23.45 1.71
C PHE A 372 -13.68 -23.33 0.78
N ASP A 373 -14.60 -24.28 0.81
CA ASP A 373 -15.91 -24.23 0.14
C ASP A 373 -16.81 -23.26 0.92
N TRP A 374 -16.72 -21.95 0.59
CA TRP A 374 -17.33 -20.89 1.40
C TRP A 374 -18.84 -20.79 1.22
N ASP A 375 -19.35 -21.02 0.01
CA ASP A 375 -20.79 -20.94 -0.29
C ASP A 375 -21.50 -22.30 -0.34
N GLY A 376 -20.77 -23.39 -0.08
CA GLY A 376 -21.33 -24.73 0.07
C GLY A 376 -21.80 -25.38 -1.22
N ASP A 377 -21.23 -25.01 -2.36
CA ASP A 377 -21.56 -25.58 -3.67
C ASP A 377 -20.73 -26.84 -4.01
N GLY A 378 -19.76 -27.17 -3.16
CA GLY A 378 -18.94 -28.37 -3.24
C GLY A 378 -17.61 -28.19 -3.95
N ASP A 379 -17.26 -26.98 -4.37
CA ASP A 379 -15.94 -26.69 -4.92
C ASP A 379 -15.07 -25.87 -3.92
N MET A 380 -13.81 -25.67 -4.29
CA MET A 380 -12.85 -25.00 -3.41
C MET A 380 -12.70 -23.55 -3.81
N ASP A 381 -13.19 -22.65 -2.98
CA ASP A 381 -12.94 -21.23 -3.06
C ASP A 381 -11.61 -20.82 -2.45
N LEU A 382 -11.27 -19.53 -2.57
CA LEU A 382 -10.17 -18.92 -1.85
C LEU A 382 -10.66 -17.71 -1.05
N LEU A 383 -10.35 -17.71 0.24
CA LEU A 383 -10.45 -16.51 1.07
C LEU A 383 -9.04 -15.98 1.32
N SER A 384 -8.89 -14.67 1.46
CA SER A 384 -7.60 -14.07 1.80
C SER A 384 -7.75 -12.82 2.64
N GLY A 385 -6.93 -12.70 3.69
CA GLY A 385 -6.66 -11.44 4.37
C GLY A 385 -5.59 -10.63 3.63
N ASN A 386 -5.40 -9.37 4.03
CA ASN A 386 -4.38 -8.50 3.44
C ASN A 386 -3.86 -7.43 4.42
N THR A 387 -2.91 -6.62 3.96
CA THR A 387 -2.33 -5.48 4.72
C THR A 387 -3.38 -4.45 5.12
N ALA A 388 -4.31 -4.11 4.23
CA ALA A 388 -5.35 -3.12 4.47
C ALA A 388 -6.41 -3.57 5.49
N GLY A 389 -6.37 -4.84 5.90
CA GLY A 389 -7.27 -5.40 6.92
C GLY A 389 -8.59 -5.92 6.41
N TYR A 390 -8.74 -6.07 5.11
CA TYR A 390 -9.90 -6.73 4.51
C TYR A 390 -9.74 -8.25 4.55
N ILE A 391 -10.88 -8.94 4.39
CA ILE A 391 -10.92 -10.36 4.04
C ILE A 391 -11.74 -10.47 2.76
N GLY A 392 -11.13 -11.00 1.70
CA GLY A 392 -11.73 -11.19 0.40
C GLY A 392 -12.04 -12.64 0.11
N TRP A 393 -13.06 -12.87 -0.70
CA TRP A 393 -13.50 -14.16 -1.20
C TRP A 393 -13.42 -14.17 -2.72
N PHE A 394 -12.69 -15.13 -3.25
CA PHE A 394 -12.60 -15.49 -4.67
C PHE A 394 -13.48 -16.72 -4.89
N GLU A 395 -14.66 -16.51 -5.42
CA GLU A 395 -15.61 -17.56 -5.77
C GLU A 395 -15.05 -18.39 -6.94
N ASN A 396 -14.99 -19.71 -6.78
CA ASN A 396 -14.66 -20.65 -7.83
C ASN A 396 -15.91 -20.90 -8.68
N LEU A 397 -15.87 -20.60 -9.97
CA LEU A 397 -16.99 -20.69 -10.89
C LEU A 397 -17.02 -22.01 -11.69
N SER A 398 -16.15 -22.95 -11.35
CA SER A 398 -15.90 -24.12 -12.23
C SER A 398 -16.49 -25.42 -11.75
N GLY A 399 -16.87 -25.50 -10.49
CA GLY A 399 -17.33 -26.74 -9.85
C GLY A 399 -16.20 -27.67 -9.39
N PRO A 400 -16.54 -28.71 -8.66
CA PRO A 400 -15.58 -29.60 -7.98
C PRO A 400 -14.59 -30.29 -8.91
N GLY A 401 -13.33 -30.39 -8.48
CA GLY A 401 -12.30 -31.21 -9.14
C GLY A 401 -11.70 -30.64 -10.42
N VAL A 402 -12.00 -29.41 -10.78
CA VAL A 402 -11.40 -28.74 -11.94
C VAL A 402 -9.97 -28.31 -11.62
N ALA A 403 -8.98 -28.81 -12.37
CA ALA A 403 -7.56 -28.57 -12.11
C ALA A 403 -7.11 -27.10 -12.34
N LYS A 404 -7.82 -26.36 -13.18
CA LYS A 404 -7.60 -24.93 -13.43
C LYS A 404 -8.93 -24.19 -13.32
N PRO A 405 -9.40 -23.96 -12.09
CA PRO A 405 -10.68 -23.32 -11.88
C PRO A 405 -10.70 -21.87 -12.37
N LYS A 406 -11.88 -21.42 -12.78
CA LYS A 406 -12.15 -20.01 -13.07
C LYS A 406 -12.59 -19.34 -11.79
N PHE A 407 -11.93 -18.24 -11.43
CA PHE A 407 -12.30 -17.44 -10.27
C PHE A 407 -13.04 -16.16 -10.68
N ALA A 408 -14.00 -15.76 -9.86
CA ALA A 408 -14.61 -14.44 -9.93
C ALA A 408 -13.65 -13.35 -9.42
N THR A 409 -13.99 -12.08 -9.68
CA THR A 409 -13.37 -10.93 -8.99
C THR A 409 -13.59 -11.06 -7.50
N PRO A 410 -12.57 -10.82 -6.64
CA PRO A 410 -12.72 -10.95 -5.20
C PRO A 410 -13.79 -9.99 -4.65
N LYS A 411 -14.63 -10.52 -3.77
CA LYS A 411 -15.62 -9.75 -3.02
C LYS A 411 -15.13 -9.62 -1.58
N HIS A 412 -15.21 -8.43 -0.99
CA HIS A 412 -14.98 -8.28 0.44
C HIS A 412 -16.07 -9.01 1.23
N LEU A 413 -15.69 -9.79 2.22
CA LEU A 413 -16.65 -10.29 3.20
C LEU A 413 -17.29 -9.11 3.93
N THR A 414 -18.54 -9.26 4.35
CA THR A 414 -19.30 -8.16 4.96
C THR A 414 -19.85 -8.55 6.33
N VAL A 415 -19.96 -7.53 7.19
CA VAL A 415 -20.67 -7.60 8.46
C VAL A 415 -21.76 -6.53 8.44
N ASN A 416 -23.01 -6.90 8.61
CA ASN A 416 -24.15 -5.98 8.51
C ASN A 416 -24.16 -5.15 7.20
N GLY A 417 -23.74 -5.77 6.08
CA GLY A 417 -23.70 -5.12 4.76
C GLY A 417 -22.53 -4.14 4.55
N GLN A 418 -21.64 -3.99 5.53
CA GLN A 418 -20.40 -3.21 5.42
C GLN A 418 -19.21 -4.14 5.21
N ALA A 419 -18.24 -3.76 4.38
CA ALA A 419 -17.02 -4.54 4.21
C ALA A 419 -16.35 -4.79 5.57
N LEU A 420 -16.02 -6.07 5.84
CA LEU A 420 -15.25 -6.45 7.01
C LEU A 420 -13.83 -5.90 6.83
N ARG A 421 -13.47 -4.93 7.63
CA ARG A 421 -12.15 -4.33 7.66
C ARG A 421 -11.71 -4.10 9.11
N ILE A 422 -10.53 -4.58 9.45
CA ILE A 422 -9.89 -4.33 10.74
C ILE A 422 -8.75 -3.34 10.49
N MET A 423 -8.64 -2.32 11.34
CA MET A 423 -7.56 -1.32 11.29
C MET A 423 -7.01 -1.10 12.69
N ALA A 424 -5.73 -0.71 12.79
CA ALA A 424 -5.10 -0.37 14.06
C ALA A 424 -5.79 0.79 14.79
N GLY A 425 -6.30 1.76 14.04
CA GLY A 425 -6.93 2.96 14.58
C GLY A 425 -5.91 4.05 14.97
N GLU A 426 -6.40 5.11 15.59
CA GLU A 426 -5.59 6.32 15.86
C GLU A 426 -4.37 6.09 16.76
N ASN A 427 -4.43 5.11 17.65
CA ASN A 427 -3.29 4.75 18.49
C ASN A 427 -2.25 3.89 17.73
N GLY A 428 -2.55 3.50 16.50
CA GLY A 428 -1.67 2.72 15.65
C GLY A 428 -1.45 1.29 16.12
N SER A 429 -0.28 0.76 15.81
CA SER A 429 0.18 -0.59 16.16
C SER A 429 1.34 -0.57 17.14
N ILE A 430 2.00 -1.70 17.34
CA ILE A 430 3.27 -1.80 18.07
C ILE A 430 4.34 -0.82 17.55
N GLN A 431 4.28 -0.45 16.27
CA GLN A 431 5.21 0.49 15.63
C GLN A 431 4.74 1.96 15.72
N GLY A 432 3.65 2.22 16.44
CA GLY A 432 3.19 3.57 16.72
C GLY A 432 2.02 4.05 15.86
N PRO A 433 1.60 5.30 16.07
CA PRO A 433 0.41 5.88 15.46
C PRO A 433 0.52 6.10 13.94
N ALA A 434 1.71 5.99 13.36
CA ALA A 434 1.89 6.03 11.92
C ALA A 434 1.28 4.82 11.17
N GLU A 435 0.93 3.75 11.89
CA GLU A 435 0.30 2.55 11.31
C GLU A 435 -1.22 2.51 11.56
N ALA A 436 -1.93 3.61 11.38
CA ALA A 436 -3.34 3.72 11.77
C ALA A 436 -4.31 2.92 10.90
N LYS A 437 -4.05 2.79 9.59
CA LYS A 437 -4.93 2.14 8.62
C LYS A 437 -4.61 0.67 8.33
N TRP A 438 -3.49 0.18 8.80
CA TRP A 438 -3.10 -1.21 8.60
C TRP A 438 -3.93 -2.17 9.44
N GLY A 439 -4.18 -3.37 8.91
CA GLY A 439 -4.96 -4.40 9.59
C GLY A 439 -4.27 -5.74 9.66
N TYR A 440 -3.52 -6.12 8.63
CA TYR A 440 -2.78 -7.40 8.57
C TYR A 440 -3.64 -8.59 9.03
N THR A 441 -4.81 -8.74 8.43
CA THR A 441 -5.75 -9.81 8.80
C THR A 441 -5.21 -11.19 8.47
N THR A 442 -5.29 -12.07 9.45
CA THR A 442 -5.06 -13.51 9.34
C THR A 442 -6.27 -14.24 9.93
N PHE A 443 -6.59 -15.40 9.44
CA PHE A 443 -7.80 -16.09 9.91
C PHE A 443 -7.74 -17.59 9.64
N THR A 444 -8.69 -18.30 10.27
CA THR A 444 -9.08 -19.66 9.93
C THR A 444 -10.60 -19.76 9.84
N VAL A 445 -11.09 -20.76 9.13
CA VAL A 445 -12.53 -21.05 9.01
C VAL A 445 -12.82 -22.32 9.80
N ALA A 446 -13.84 -22.29 10.66
CA ALA A 446 -14.31 -23.45 11.41
C ALA A 446 -15.77 -23.25 11.81
N ASP A 447 -16.49 -24.34 12.07
CA ASP A 447 -17.78 -24.33 12.75
C ASP A 447 -17.52 -24.23 14.26
N TRP A 448 -17.37 -22.96 14.75
CA TRP A 448 -16.91 -22.69 16.10
C TRP A 448 -17.95 -22.97 17.18
N ASP A 449 -19.23 -22.82 16.89
CA ASP A 449 -20.32 -23.06 17.81
C ASP A 449 -21.08 -24.38 17.55
N SER A 450 -20.56 -25.22 16.64
CA SER A 450 -21.11 -26.52 16.27
C SER A 450 -22.55 -26.44 15.73
N ASP A 451 -22.87 -25.38 14.99
CA ASP A 451 -24.20 -25.18 14.41
C ASP A 451 -24.30 -25.63 12.94
N GLY A 452 -23.22 -26.20 12.40
CA GLY A 452 -23.12 -26.72 11.03
C GLY A 452 -22.78 -25.66 9.98
N ARG A 453 -22.43 -24.44 10.37
CA ARG A 453 -22.06 -23.33 9.48
C ARG A 453 -20.62 -22.89 9.70
N PRO A 454 -19.90 -22.52 8.63
CA PRO A 454 -18.53 -22.02 8.77
C PRO A 454 -18.51 -20.61 9.35
N ASP A 455 -17.76 -20.41 10.41
CA ASP A 455 -17.44 -19.12 11.04
C ASP A 455 -16.04 -18.67 10.69
N LEU A 456 -15.69 -17.42 11.02
CA LEU A 456 -14.33 -16.89 10.91
C LEU A 456 -13.73 -16.62 12.29
N ILE A 457 -12.55 -17.19 12.54
CA ILE A 457 -11.71 -16.85 13.69
C ILE A 457 -10.54 -16.01 13.16
N VAL A 458 -10.45 -14.75 13.57
CA VAL A 458 -9.58 -13.74 12.97
C VAL A 458 -8.61 -13.18 13.99
N ASN A 459 -7.36 -13.03 13.58
CA ASN A 459 -6.34 -12.19 14.23
C ASN A 459 -5.95 -11.04 13.28
N SER A 460 -5.31 -10.02 13.81
CA SER A 460 -4.98 -8.81 13.05
C SER A 460 -3.74 -8.10 13.62
N ILE A 461 -3.49 -6.90 13.13
CA ILE A 461 -2.51 -5.97 13.69
C ILE A 461 -2.72 -5.69 15.19
N LEU A 462 -3.95 -5.84 15.68
CA LEU A 462 -4.30 -5.61 17.08
C LEU A 462 -3.88 -6.75 18.01
N GLY A 463 -3.67 -7.96 17.47
CA GLY A 463 -3.36 -9.16 18.25
C GLY A 463 -4.56 -9.80 18.94
N ASP A 464 -5.74 -9.18 18.91
CA ASP A 464 -6.97 -9.77 19.41
C ASP A 464 -7.36 -10.97 18.54
N VAL A 465 -7.76 -12.08 19.16
CA VAL A 465 -8.39 -13.19 18.47
C VAL A 465 -9.89 -13.07 18.65
N VAL A 466 -10.58 -12.85 17.53
CA VAL A 466 -12.01 -12.60 17.52
C VAL A 466 -12.75 -13.59 16.64
N TRP A 467 -14.01 -13.82 16.95
CA TRP A 467 -14.91 -14.69 16.24
C TRP A 467 -16.02 -13.89 15.56
N TYR A 468 -16.19 -14.12 14.26
CA TYR A 468 -17.33 -13.64 13.48
C TYR A 468 -18.25 -14.82 13.19
N ARG A 469 -19.35 -14.89 13.91
CA ARG A 469 -20.35 -15.95 13.75
C ARG A 469 -21.09 -15.82 12.43
N ASN A 470 -21.27 -16.93 11.72
CA ASN A 470 -22.14 -17.00 10.56
C ASN A 470 -23.59 -17.27 10.98
N GLY A 471 -24.40 -16.22 11.03
CA GLY A 471 -25.84 -16.28 11.31
C GLY A 471 -26.70 -16.62 10.10
N GLY A 472 -26.11 -16.73 8.90
CA GLY A 472 -26.82 -17.04 7.66
C GLY A 472 -27.03 -18.54 7.42
N THR A 473 -26.88 -18.95 6.18
CA THR A 473 -26.85 -20.36 5.78
C THR A 473 -25.47 -20.70 5.20
N ARG A 474 -25.20 -21.97 4.94
CA ARG A 474 -23.96 -22.38 4.27
C ARG A 474 -23.87 -21.76 2.85
N GLN A 475 -25.00 -21.69 2.11
CA GLN A 475 -25.07 -21.14 0.75
C GLN A 475 -25.15 -19.61 0.71
N ALA A 476 -25.46 -18.97 1.82
CA ALA A 476 -25.55 -17.52 1.95
C ALA A 476 -25.03 -17.09 3.34
N PRO A 477 -23.70 -17.11 3.54
CA PRO A 477 -23.08 -16.71 4.80
C PRO A 477 -23.40 -15.26 5.16
N ALA A 478 -23.73 -14.99 6.42
CA ALA A 478 -24.02 -13.67 6.95
C ALA A 478 -23.30 -13.49 8.30
N LEU A 479 -22.16 -12.82 8.26
CA LEU A 479 -21.31 -12.65 9.44
C LEU A 479 -21.90 -11.64 10.42
N SER A 480 -21.91 -11.99 11.68
CA SER A 480 -22.25 -11.12 12.81
C SER A 480 -21.06 -10.26 13.21
N PRO A 481 -21.27 -9.18 14.00
CA PRO A 481 -20.16 -8.42 14.56
C PRO A 481 -19.18 -9.27 15.36
N ALA A 482 -17.89 -8.87 15.37
CA ALA A 482 -16.83 -9.55 16.08
C ALA A 482 -17.15 -9.75 17.56
N GLN A 483 -16.86 -10.95 18.06
CA GLN A 483 -16.90 -11.28 19.48
C GLN A 483 -15.51 -11.74 19.92
N PRO A 484 -15.01 -11.34 21.10
CA PRO A 484 -13.73 -11.83 21.59
C PRO A 484 -13.83 -13.33 21.89
N ILE A 485 -12.80 -14.08 21.54
CA ILE A 485 -12.63 -15.43 22.08
C ILE A 485 -12.10 -15.28 23.51
N GLU A 486 -12.78 -15.89 24.47
CA GLU A 486 -12.39 -15.81 25.87
C GLU A 486 -11.57 -17.02 26.28
N VAL A 487 -10.63 -16.81 27.20
CA VAL A 487 -9.79 -17.85 27.79
C VAL A 487 -9.78 -17.74 29.30
N GLU A 488 -9.62 -18.87 29.94
CA GLU A 488 -9.40 -18.93 31.38
C GLU A 488 -7.92 -18.74 31.70
N TRP A 489 -7.57 -17.56 32.18
CA TRP A 489 -6.21 -17.25 32.62
C TRP A 489 -5.93 -17.91 33.95
N THR A 490 -5.08 -18.95 33.98
CA THR A 490 -4.71 -19.69 35.19
C THR A 490 -3.64 -18.98 36.05
N SER A 491 -3.07 -17.90 35.56
CA SER A 491 -2.11 -17.05 36.27
C SER A 491 -2.32 -15.60 35.84
N PRO A 492 -1.57 -14.60 36.37
CA PRO A 492 -1.66 -13.23 35.86
C PRO A 492 -1.56 -13.23 34.34
N GLN A 493 -2.46 -12.46 33.71
CA GLN A 493 -2.45 -12.30 32.25
C GLN A 493 -1.03 -12.07 31.74
N PRO A 494 -0.61 -12.67 30.62
CA PRO A 494 0.72 -12.46 30.09
C PRO A 494 1.00 -10.98 29.91
N SER A 495 2.13 -10.50 30.43
CA SER A 495 2.66 -9.21 30.09
C SER A 495 3.10 -9.28 28.63
N LEU A 496 2.42 -8.57 27.75
CA LEU A 496 2.88 -8.45 26.37
C LEU A 496 4.22 -7.72 26.35
N ALA A 497 5.17 -8.25 25.60
CA ALA A 497 6.54 -7.74 25.57
C ALA A 497 6.64 -6.27 25.13
N TRP A 498 5.69 -5.80 24.35
CA TRP A 498 5.65 -4.41 23.84
C TRP A 498 4.74 -3.45 24.62
N GLY A 499 3.94 -3.94 25.57
CA GLY A 499 3.17 -3.09 26.52
C GLY A 499 2.11 -2.15 25.94
N TRP A 500 1.94 -2.08 24.60
CA TRP A 500 1.04 -1.12 23.96
C TRP A 500 -0.45 -1.49 24.07
N ARG A 501 -0.74 -2.77 24.23
CA ARG A 501 -2.10 -3.28 24.38
C ARG A 501 -2.16 -4.37 25.45
N LYS A 502 -3.24 -4.40 26.19
CA LYS A 502 -3.51 -5.40 27.22
C LYS A 502 -4.84 -6.08 26.95
N PRO A 503 -4.98 -7.38 27.27
CA PRO A 503 -6.27 -8.05 27.17
C PRO A 503 -7.33 -7.33 28.00
N THR A 504 -8.55 -7.26 27.48
CA THR A 504 -9.72 -6.78 28.22
C THR A 504 -10.46 -7.98 28.78
N GLY A 505 -10.56 -8.08 30.11
CA GLY A 505 -11.23 -9.19 30.78
C GLY A 505 -10.57 -10.53 30.48
N LYS A 506 -11.33 -11.48 29.91
CA LYS A 506 -10.86 -12.82 29.52
C LYS A 506 -10.47 -12.91 28.04
N ALA A 507 -10.52 -11.84 27.27
CA ALA A 507 -10.24 -11.86 25.83
C ALA A 507 -8.86 -12.47 25.53
N LEU A 508 -8.81 -13.37 24.55
CA LEU A 508 -7.56 -13.94 24.05
C LEU A 508 -6.81 -12.88 23.26
N LEU A 509 -5.63 -12.55 23.71
CA LEU A 509 -4.71 -11.65 23.04
C LEU A 509 -3.40 -12.37 22.77
N THR A 510 -2.95 -12.33 21.52
CA THR A 510 -1.69 -12.89 21.06
C THR A 510 -0.78 -11.77 20.55
N GLN A 511 0.29 -12.12 19.88
CA GLN A 511 1.04 -11.13 19.10
C GLN A 511 0.28 -10.76 17.83
N TRP A 512 0.54 -9.56 17.33
CA TRP A 512 0.07 -9.11 16.03
C TRP A 512 0.52 -10.05 14.89
N ARG A 513 -0.30 -10.16 13.85
CA ARG A 513 -0.04 -11.02 12.67
C ARG A 513 0.11 -12.52 13.01
N THR A 514 -0.43 -12.99 14.11
CA THR A 514 -0.45 -14.42 14.44
C THR A 514 -1.58 -15.08 13.65
N THR A 515 -1.30 -16.14 12.91
CA THR A 515 -2.34 -16.88 12.20
C THR A 515 -2.99 -17.89 13.15
N PRO A 516 -4.29 -17.75 13.47
CA PRO A 516 -5.01 -18.73 14.24
C PRO A 516 -5.23 -20.01 13.42
N VAL A 517 -5.27 -21.15 14.08
CA VAL A 517 -5.68 -22.41 13.48
C VAL A 517 -6.70 -23.06 14.42
N ALA A 518 -7.91 -23.23 13.92
CA ALA A 518 -8.97 -23.91 14.64
C ALA A 518 -8.98 -25.40 14.24
N VAL A 519 -8.87 -26.29 15.23
CA VAL A 519 -8.79 -27.73 14.99
C VAL A 519 -9.28 -28.47 16.23
N ASP A 520 -10.05 -29.52 16.02
CA ASP A 520 -10.38 -30.50 17.07
C ASP A 520 -9.10 -31.26 17.47
N TRP A 521 -8.38 -30.73 18.48
CA TRP A 521 -7.07 -31.22 18.89
C TRP A 521 -7.11 -32.57 19.62
N ASN A 522 -8.15 -32.80 20.38
CA ASN A 522 -8.30 -33.98 21.23
C ASN A 522 -9.29 -35.01 20.67
N HIS A 523 -9.87 -34.76 19.50
CA HIS A 523 -10.84 -35.60 18.81
C HIS A 523 -12.14 -35.82 19.63
N ASP A 524 -12.58 -34.78 20.34
CA ASP A 524 -13.86 -34.81 21.08
C ASP A 524 -15.03 -34.18 20.32
N THR A 525 -14.81 -33.80 19.04
CA THR A 525 -15.75 -33.15 18.13
C THR A 525 -15.97 -31.65 18.36
N PHE A 526 -15.27 -31.03 19.30
CA PHE A 526 -15.24 -29.59 19.50
C PHE A 526 -13.91 -29.00 18.97
N VAL A 527 -14.00 -27.85 18.35
CA VAL A 527 -12.83 -27.13 17.74
C VAL A 527 -12.13 -26.27 18.77
#